data_bba3fa3feaa084f399099332f3e926fa
#
_entry.id   bba3fa3feaa084f399099332f3e926fa
#
_cell.length_a   1.000
_cell.length_b   1.000
_cell.length_c   1.000
_cell.angle_alpha   90.00
_cell.angle_beta   90.00
_cell.angle_gamma   90.00
#
_symmetry.space_group_name_H-M   'P 1'
#
loop_
_entity.id
_entity.type
_entity.pdbx_description
1 polymer ?
#
loop_
_entity_poly.entity_id
_entity_poly.type
_entity_poly.pdbx_seq_one_letter_code
_entity_poly.pdbx_strand_id
1 'polypeptide(L)'
;MGDDASLYGGTFVSLEVLTDKTFLSAKNAFHKCFVDLDSPFDIKKHLYIVCEMAYIKTSKGLLEYNSHLLYLGDHRINKPIMLDNLRILALLLDKIGINWGPAFGTLIGIIRNNDILPWAPVFNVYILKEDEERFKDALWSLLEFDFEVVRHERRGLYYLCRKNEYFKVFVLHKISSDIRHTGGTDFIHEKYVQNLLKWDFEGIYLNVPANVDEYLTFQYGNWVVPEEKHFSLNKFNQCFHWLKMWLQDHLPDTIYYEWLKQHRTKDFKRFKTLCDSKGCPLPLNVELSNMKPRKYKKVFTVGVYDLLHKGHVELYRRAKGVGDYLIVAVQDSDFILKYKPTAKVLNSTEDRKFMIKSIRYVDEVITYTDVDKIVQEIDFDVFVTGPDQCHAGFQRAIQWCEENGKSWTILPRTEGISTTSLKVLIKNM
;
A
#
# COMPACT_ATOMS: atom_id res chain seq x y z
N MET A 1 -2.40 -35.67 5.38
CA MET A 1 -1.83 -34.48 6.04
C MET A 1 -0.76 -34.94 7.02
N GLY A 2 0.31 -35.41 6.58
CA GLY A 2 1.26 -36.01 7.53
C GLY A 2 2.73 -35.79 7.20
N ASP A 3 3.07 -35.74 5.96
CA ASP A 3 4.46 -35.93 5.59
C ASP A 3 5.27 -34.64 5.31
N ASP A 4 4.61 -33.50 5.14
CA ASP A 4 5.30 -32.23 4.88
C ASP A 4 5.77 -31.50 6.16
N ALA A 5 5.29 -31.91 7.33
CA ALA A 5 5.71 -31.34 8.62
C ALA A 5 7.19 -31.61 8.95
N SER A 6 7.77 -32.67 8.35
CA SER A 6 9.16 -33.06 8.58
C SER A 6 10.16 -32.10 7.93
N LEU A 7 9.76 -31.34 6.91
CA LEU A 7 10.63 -30.40 6.21
C LEU A 7 11.03 -29.18 7.06
N TYR A 8 10.27 -28.85 8.11
CA TYR A 8 10.49 -27.64 8.91
C TYR A 8 10.75 -27.94 10.40
N GLY A 9 10.88 -29.22 10.79
CA GLY A 9 11.15 -29.60 12.19
C GLY A 9 10.02 -29.30 13.18
N GLY A 10 8.83 -28.92 12.70
CA GLY A 10 7.66 -28.60 13.51
C GLY A 10 6.63 -29.72 13.52
N THR A 11 5.98 -29.95 14.65
CA THR A 11 4.84 -30.88 14.77
C THR A 11 3.55 -30.07 14.62
N PHE A 12 2.75 -30.37 13.59
CA PHE A 12 1.41 -29.79 13.46
C PHE A 12 0.46 -30.43 14.47
N VAL A 13 -0.28 -29.58 15.16
CA VAL A 13 -1.38 -30.01 16.02
C VAL A 13 -2.67 -29.57 15.35
N SER A 14 -3.47 -30.50 14.84
CA SER A 14 -4.78 -30.19 14.25
C SER A 14 -5.82 -29.85 15.32
N LEU A 15 -6.87 -29.13 14.93
CA LEU A 15 -7.97 -28.72 15.83
C LEU A 15 -8.68 -29.91 16.48
N GLU A 16 -8.69 -31.09 15.84
CA GLU A 16 -9.25 -32.32 16.38
C GLU A 16 -8.53 -32.82 17.63
N VAL A 17 -7.35 -32.32 17.89
CA VAL A 17 -6.46 -32.64 19.00
C VAL A 17 -6.79 -31.85 20.28
N LEU A 18 -7.69 -30.88 20.24
CA LEU A 18 -8.07 -30.04 21.39
C LEU A 18 -9.27 -30.55 22.20
N THR A 19 -9.53 -31.84 22.23
CA THR A 19 -10.38 -32.42 23.26
C THR A 19 -9.57 -32.71 24.51
N ASP A 20 -10.18 -32.84 25.68
CA ASP A 20 -9.55 -32.84 27.02
C ASP A 20 -8.26 -33.65 27.26
N LYS A 21 -7.97 -34.65 26.43
CA LYS A 21 -6.70 -35.38 26.47
C LYS A 21 -5.55 -34.68 25.77
N THR A 22 -5.78 -33.58 25.09
CA THR A 22 -4.91 -33.01 24.10
C THR A 22 -4.24 -31.70 24.49
N PHE A 23 -4.71 -31.01 25.53
CA PHE A 23 -3.98 -29.89 26.10
C PHE A 23 -2.58 -30.33 26.61
N LEU A 24 -2.47 -31.53 27.16
CA LEU A 24 -1.20 -32.11 27.59
C LEU A 24 -0.35 -32.53 26.38
N SER A 25 -0.96 -33.02 25.30
CA SER A 25 -0.29 -33.38 24.05
C SER A 25 0.19 -32.13 23.29
N ALA A 26 -0.63 -31.09 23.22
CA ALA A 26 -0.26 -29.79 22.66
C ALA A 26 0.91 -29.16 23.45
N LYS A 27 0.86 -29.23 24.80
CA LYS A 27 1.95 -28.78 25.65
C LYS A 27 3.24 -29.58 25.41
N ASN A 28 3.15 -30.88 25.19
CA ASN A 28 4.29 -31.75 24.90
C ASN A 28 4.83 -31.53 23.49
N ALA A 29 3.96 -31.31 22.49
CA ALA A 29 4.37 -30.94 21.14
C ALA A 29 5.03 -29.55 21.12
N PHE A 30 4.46 -28.60 21.85
CA PHE A 30 5.09 -27.28 22.07
C PHE A 30 6.44 -27.41 22.75
N HIS A 31 6.56 -28.23 23.80
CA HIS A 31 7.83 -28.45 24.50
C HIS A 31 8.87 -29.09 23.58
N LYS A 32 8.46 -30.02 22.70
CA LYS A 32 9.35 -30.66 21.73
C LYS A 32 9.84 -29.69 20.64
N CYS A 33 8.98 -28.80 20.17
CA CYS A 33 9.38 -27.70 19.25
C CYS A 33 10.39 -26.72 19.85
N PHE A 34 10.48 -26.63 21.19
CA PHE A 34 11.37 -25.72 21.89
C PHE A 34 12.65 -26.35 22.40
N VAL A 35 12.68 -27.68 22.64
CA VAL A 35 13.89 -28.40 23.06
C VAL A 35 14.92 -28.47 21.92
N ASP A 36 14.47 -28.52 20.67
CA ASP A 36 15.33 -28.46 19.49
C ASP A 36 15.93 -27.07 19.19
N LEU A 37 15.53 -26.03 19.94
CA LEU A 37 16.09 -24.68 19.82
C LEU A 37 17.42 -24.46 20.51
N ASP A 38 17.96 -25.46 21.18
CA ASP A 38 19.33 -25.42 21.76
C ASP A 38 20.45 -25.70 20.73
N SER A 39 20.11 -26.08 19.50
CA SER A 39 21.03 -25.98 18.38
C SER A 39 21.25 -24.49 18.02
N PRO A 40 22.40 -24.11 17.45
CA PRO A 40 22.65 -22.74 17.01
C PRO A 40 21.76 -22.39 15.81
N PHE A 41 20.48 -22.30 16.06
CA PHE A 41 19.45 -21.95 15.10
C PHE A 41 19.58 -20.45 14.84
N ASP A 42 19.98 -20.09 13.65
CA ASP A 42 20.05 -18.71 13.24
C ASP A 42 18.62 -18.18 13.10
N ILE A 43 18.08 -17.64 14.19
CA ILE A 43 16.73 -17.06 14.30
C ILE A 43 16.49 -16.03 13.19
N LYS A 44 17.54 -15.42 12.65
CA LYS A 44 17.45 -14.45 11.55
C LYS A 44 16.99 -15.07 10.23
N LYS A 45 17.19 -16.38 10.03
CA LYS A 45 16.74 -17.10 8.84
C LYS A 45 15.35 -17.74 8.96
N HIS A 46 14.81 -17.87 10.17
CA HIS A 46 13.57 -18.61 10.42
C HIS A 46 12.54 -17.75 11.15
N LEU A 47 12.18 -16.61 10.54
CA LEU A 47 11.08 -15.76 11.00
C LEU A 47 9.71 -16.46 10.94
N TYR A 48 9.63 -17.60 10.28
CA TYR A 48 8.43 -18.37 10.01
C TYR A 48 8.44 -19.67 10.78
N ILE A 49 7.81 -19.69 11.95
CA ILE A 49 7.82 -20.88 12.81
C ILE A 49 6.71 -21.86 12.46
N VAL A 50 5.59 -21.34 11.97
CA VAL A 50 4.46 -22.15 11.48
C VAL A 50 3.91 -21.47 10.24
N CYS A 51 3.86 -22.23 9.15
CA CYS A 51 3.22 -21.82 7.92
C CYS A 51 1.98 -22.72 7.73
N GLU A 52 0.82 -22.13 7.67
CA GLU A 52 -0.46 -22.83 7.48
C GLU A 52 -1.23 -22.20 6.34
N MET A 53 -1.80 -23.04 5.46
CA MET A 53 -2.66 -22.56 4.39
C MET A 53 -3.92 -21.96 5.00
N ALA A 54 -4.18 -20.72 4.72
CA ALA A 54 -5.33 -19.98 5.20
C ALA A 54 -6.08 -19.30 4.04
N TYR A 55 -7.30 -18.86 4.32
CA TYR A 55 -8.19 -18.32 3.29
C TYR A 55 -8.81 -17.00 3.76
N ILE A 56 -8.90 -16.05 2.84
CA ILE A 56 -9.72 -14.85 3.01
C ILE A 56 -10.89 -14.94 2.04
N LYS A 57 -12.11 -14.89 2.57
CA LYS A 57 -13.32 -14.80 1.74
C LYS A 57 -13.43 -13.38 1.19
N THR A 58 -13.50 -13.27 -0.13
CA THR A 58 -13.69 -12.04 -0.88
C THR A 58 -14.94 -12.15 -1.75
N SER A 59 -15.40 -11.06 -2.36
CA SER A 59 -16.51 -11.12 -3.32
C SER A 59 -16.13 -11.89 -4.60
N LYS A 60 -14.83 -11.98 -4.91
CA LYS A 60 -14.28 -12.65 -6.09
C LYS A 60 -13.96 -14.13 -5.86
N GLY A 61 -14.12 -14.63 -4.63
CA GLY A 61 -13.82 -16.02 -4.25
C GLY A 61 -12.94 -16.13 -3.01
N LEU A 62 -12.38 -17.32 -2.78
CA LEU A 62 -11.45 -17.58 -1.69
C LEU A 62 -10.02 -17.20 -2.15
N LEU A 63 -9.41 -16.27 -1.45
CA LEU A 63 -8.00 -15.93 -1.62
C LEU A 63 -7.18 -16.79 -0.68
N GLU A 64 -6.37 -17.67 -1.26
CA GLU A 64 -5.45 -18.54 -0.51
C GLU A 64 -4.15 -17.82 -0.21
N TYR A 65 -3.62 -18.03 0.99
CA TYR A 65 -2.32 -17.49 1.38
C TYR A 65 -1.67 -18.37 2.45
N ASN A 66 -0.35 -18.33 2.53
CA ASN A 66 0.41 -18.99 3.58
C ASN A 66 0.44 -18.10 4.83
N SER A 67 -0.25 -18.52 5.88
CA SER A 67 -0.27 -17.77 7.15
C SER A 67 0.97 -18.06 7.98
N HIS A 68 1.59 -17.00 8.47
CA HIS A 68 2.83 -17.08 9.26
C HIS A 68 2.63 -16.47 10.65
N LEU A 69 3.23 -17.10 11.67
CA LEU A 69 3.37 -16.48 12.98
C LEU A 69 4.59 -15.54 12.95
N LEU A 70 4.33 -14.25 12.81
CA LEU A 70 5.36 -13.23 12.57
C LEU A 70 5.89 -12.63 13.87
N TYR A 71 7.21 -12.57 14.00
CA TYR A 71 7.90 -11.71 14.96
C TYR A 71 8.83 -10.77 14.18
N LEU A 72 8.47 -9.49 14.13
CA LEU A 72 9.19 -8.47 13.37
C LEU A 72 10.04 -7.54 14.25
N GLY A 73 10.24 -7.86 15.54
CA GLY A 73 10.91 -6.97 16.50
C GLY A 73 12.32 -6.51 16.09
N ASP A 74 13.06 -7.37 15.41
CA ASP A 74 14.43 -7.09 14.96
C ASP A 74 14.49 -6.59 13.50
N HIS A 75 13.37 -6.61 12.79
CA HIS A 75 13.30 -6.05 11.44
C HIS A 75 13.46 -4.53 11.49
N ARG A 76 14.10 -3.97 10.49
CA ARG A 76 14.20 -2.53 10.28
C ARG A 76 13.81 -2.22 8.86
N ILE A 77 12.92 -1.28 8.70
CA ILE A 77 12.38 -0.89 7.40
C ILE A 77 13.50 -0.37 6.49
N ASN A 78 13.59 -0.96 5.29
CA ASN A 78 14.36 -0.39 4.19
C ASN A 78 13.51 0.71 3.53
N LYS A 79 13.81 1.97 3.85
CA LYS A 79 13.00 3.12 3.43
C LYS A 79 12.77 3.19 1.91
N PRO A 80 13.77 3.06 1.03
CA PRO A 80 13.57 3.07 -0.42
C PRO A 80 12.58 2.01 -0.91
N ILE A 81 12.69 0.78 -0.40
CA ILE A 81 11.78 -0.31 -0.76
C ILE A 81 10.38 -0.06 -0.20
N MET A 82 10.30 0.41 1.04
CA MET A 82 9.02 0.74 1.67
C MET A 82 8.29 1.86 0.94
N LEU A 83 8.99 2.90 0.47
CA LEU A 83 8.38 3.98 -0.32
C LEU A 83 7.86 3.49 -1.67
N ASP A 84 8.59 2.57 -2.35
CA ASP A 84 8.10 1.92 -3.57
C ASP A 84 6.81 1.13 -3.30
N ASN A 85 6.79 0.35 -2.22
CA ASN A 85 5.64 -0.42 -1.81
C ASN A 85 4.46 0.47 -1.39
N LEU A 86 4.72 1.50 -0.60
CA LEU A 86 3.70 2.45 -0.13
C LEU A 86 3.05 3.21 -1.29
N ARG A 87 3.83 3.58 -2.30
CA ARG A 87 3.30 4.26 -3.50
C ARG A 87 2.28 3.38 -4.24
N ILE A 88 2.56 2.10 -4.39
CA ILE A 88 1.63 1.15 -5.02
C ILE A 88 0.38 0.98 -4.15
N LEU A 89 0.56 0.77 -2.85
CA LEU A 89 -0.56 0.59 -1.91
C LEU A 89 -1.46 1.84 -1.90
N ALA A 90 -0.89 3.03 -1.78
CA ALA A 90 -1.60 4.30 -1.76
C ALA A 90 -2.42 4.52 -3.04
N LEU A 91 -1.79 4.33 -4.20
CA LEU A 91 -2.47 4.48 -5.50
C LEU A 91 -3.65 3.51 -5.64
N LEU A 92 -3.50 2.28 -5.20
CA LEU A 92 -4.58 1.30 -5.27
C LEU A 92 -5.72 1.66 -4.33
N LEU A 93 -5.43 1.96 -3.06
CA LEU A 93 -6.45 2.28 -2.06
C LEU A 93 -7.21 3.57 -2.41
N ASP A 94 -6.50 4.60 -2.89
CA ASP A 94 -7.12 5.85 -3.35
C ASP A 94 -8.01 5.61 -4.59
N LYS A 95 -7.55 4.79 -5.55
CA LYS A 95 -8.31 4.45 -6.77
C LYS A 95 -9.64 3.78 -6.48
N ILE A 96 -9.69 2.91 -5.49
CA ILE A 96 -10.92 2.19 -5.10
C ILE A 96 -11.74 2.95 -4.04
N GLY A 97 -11.29 4.12 -3.64
CA GLY A 97 -12.01 5.02 -2.72
C GLY A 97 -12.09 4.50 -1.29
N ILE A 98 -11.08 3.78 -0.81
CA ILE A 98 -10.98 3.36 0.59
C ILE A 98 -10.52 4.53 1.45
N ASN A 99 -11.18 4.74 2.59
CA ASN A 99 -10.69 5.67 3.60
C ASN A 99 -9.57 4.99 4.41
N TRP A 100 -8.34 5.43 4.21
CA TRP A 100 -7.14 4.88 4.82
C TRP A 100 -6.14 5.98 5.19
N GLY A 101 -5.20 5.65 6.06
CA GLY A 101 -4.10 6.55 6.43
C GLY A 101 -3.04 5.85 7.28
N PRO A 102 -1.91 6.51 7.55
CA PRO A 102 -0.89 6.00 8.46
C PRO A 102 -1.41 5.96 9.89
N ALA A 103 -0.94 4.99 10.67
CA ALA A 103 -1.38 4.76 12.03
C ALA A 103 -0.21 4.66 13.01
N PHE A 104 -0.47 4.92 14.28
CA PHE A 104 0.45 4.69 15.41
C PHE A 104 1.83 5.32 15.22
N GLY A 105 2.90 4.55 15.49
CA GLY A 105 4.28 5.01 15.36
C GLY A 105 4.64 5.47 13.96
N THR A 106 4.00 4.94 12.93
CA THR A 106 4.17 5.39 11.55
C THR A 106 3.70 6.83 11.38
N LEU A 107 2.49 7.15 11.89
CA LEU A 107 1.98 8.52 11.86
C LEU A 107 2.88 9.48 12.65
N ILE A 108 3.34 9.06 13.85
CA ILE A 108 4.27 9.87 14.65
C ILE A 108 5.54 10.19 13.86
N GLY A 109 6.17 9.20 13.23
CA GLY A 109 7.39 9.39 12.45
C GLY A 109 7.20 10.38 11.30
N ILE A 110 6.11 10.20 10.55
CA ILE A 110 5.77 11.07 9.41
C ILE A 110 5.53 12.52 9.87
N ILE A 111 4.73 12.73 10.91
CA ILE A 111 4.38 14.09 11.36
C ILE A 111 5.57 14.78 12.03
N ARG A 112 6.33 14.06 12.86
CA ARG A 112 7.42 14.64 13.66
C ARG A 112 8.66 14.92 12.84
N ASN A 113 9.07 13.97 12.00
CA ASN A 113 10.36 14.01 11.33
C ASN A 113 10.25 14.01 9.80
N ASN A 114 9.04 13.89 9.25
CA ASN A 114 8.78 13.55 7.85
C ASN A 114 9.58 12.30 7.42
N ASP A 115 9.65 11.31 8.32
CA ASP A 115 10.43 10.09 8.11
C ASP A 115 9.80 8.88 8.82
N ILE A 116 10.29 7.69 8.50
CA ILE A 116 9.97 6.45 9.20
C ILE A 116 10.81 6.40 10.48
N LEU A 117 10.21 5.99 11.60
CA LEU A 117 10.97 5.84 12.83
C LEU A 117 12.08 4.80 12.65
N PRO A 118 13.34 5.11 13.03
CA PRO A 118 14.50 4.23 12.78
C PRO A 118 14.39 2.83 13.38
N TRP A 119 13.56 2.70 14.43
CA TRP A 119 13.32 1.43 15.11
C TRP A 119 12.02 0.74 14.69
N ALA A 120 11.26 1.32 13.75
CA ALA A 120 10.01 0.74 13.29
C ALA A 120 10.28 -0.56 12.51
N PRO A 121 9.63 -1.68 12.91
CA PRO A 121 9.77 -2.95 12.19
C PRO A 121 8.75 -3.11 11.06
N VAL A 122 7.78 -2.22 10.95
CA VAL A 122 6.63 -2.36 10.08
C VAL A 122 5.97 -1.01 9.84
N PHE A 123 5.39 -0.82 8.66
CA PHE A 123 4.61 0.36 8.32
C PHE A 123 3.14 0.12 8.67
N ASN A 124 2.59 0.90 9.60
CA ASN A 124 1.23 0.76 10.08
C ASN A 124 0.27 1.67 9.30
N VAL A 125 -0.81 1.11 8.80
CA VAL A 125 -1.91 1.85 8.18
C VAL A 125 -3.24 1.39 8.76
N TYR A 126 -4.26 2.21 8.63
CA TYR A 126 -5.64 1.83 8.97
C TYR A 126 -6.55 1.90 7.76
N ILE A 127 -7.64 1.15 7.82
CA ILE A 127 -8.83 1.28 6.98
C ILE A 127 -10.06 1.29 7.87
N LEU A 128 -11.19 1.81 7.39
CA LEU A 128 -12.44 1.73 8.13
C LEU A 128 -13.12 0.36 7.92
N LYS A 129 -13.90 -0.09 8.92
CA LYS A 129 -14.64 -1.37 8.82
C LYS A 129 -15.59 -1.41 7.62
N GLU A 130 -16.16 -0.26 7.28
CA GLU A 130 -17.08 -0.09 6.15
C GLU A 130 -16.38 -0.35 4.80
N ASP A 131 -15.07 -0.21 4.76
CA ASP A 131 -14.24 -0.41 3.58
C ASP A 131 -13.57 -1.79 3.52
N GLU A 132 -13.71 -2.60 4.56
CA GLU A 132 -12.97 -3.87 4.67
C GLU A 132 -13.29 -4.84 3.53
N GLU A 133 -14.54 -4.95 3.08
CA GLU A 133 -14.90 -5.86 1.97
C GLU A 133 -14.26 -5.38 0.65
N ARG A 134 -14.25 -4.07 0.39
CA ARG A 134 -13.55 -3.51 -0.78
C ARG A 134 -12.04 -3.73 -0.69
N PHE A 135 -11.48 -3.62 0.52
CA PHE A 135 -10.07 -3.92 0.75
C PHE A 135 -9.74 -5.39 0.49
N LYS A 136 -10.58 -6.33 0.95
CA LYS A 136 -10.39 -7.75 0.66
C LYS A 136 -10.38 -8.03 -0.85
N ASP A 137 -11.28 -7.40 -1.60
CA ASP A 137 -11.30 -7.51 -3.06
C ASP A 137 -10.06 -6.89 -3.72
N ALA A 138 -9.50 -5.85 -3.12
CA ALA A 138 -8.27 -5.22 -3.58
C ALA A 138 -7.02 -6.07 -3.35
N LEU A 139 -7.05 -7.03 -2.42
CA LEU A 139 -5.93 -7.96 -2.22
C LEU A 139 -5.56 -8.70 -3.50
N TRP A 140 -6.55 -9.05 -4.35
CA TRP A 140 -6.30 -9.68 -5.65
C TRP A 140 -5.43 -8.78 -6.56
N SER A 141 -5.73 -7.49 -6.58
CA SER A 141 -4.91 -6.55 -7.36
C SER A 141 -3.53 -6.32 -6.74
N LEU A 142 -3.41 -6.38 -5.42
CA LEU A 142 -2.12 -6.28 -4.74
C LEU A 142 -1.21 -7.48 -5.06
N LEU A 143 -1.77 -8.70 -5.18
CA LEU A 143 -1.02 -9.88 -5.61
C LEU A 143 -0.40 -9.68 -7.01
N GLU A 144 -1.09 -8.99 -7.93
CA GLU A 144 -0.55 -8.67 -9.27
C GLU A 144 0.68 -7.74 -9.21
N PHE A 145 0.89 -7.05 -8.09
CA PHE A 145 2.04 -6.20 -7.81
C PHE A 145 3.06 -6.85 -6.86
N ASP A 146 3.07 -8.17 -6.75
CA ASP A 146 3.97 -8.96 -5.91
C ASP A 146 3.79 -8.69 -4.40
N PHE A 147 2.64 -8.21 -3.94
CA PHE A 147 2.30 -8.23 -2.53
C PHE A 147 1.82 -9.61 -2.14
N GLU A 148 2.16 -10.01 -0.95
CA GLU A 148 1.69 -11.25 -0.33
C GLU A 148 0.90 -10.92 0.93
N VAL A 149 -0.21 -11.64 1.15
CA VAL A 149 -0.83 -11.68 2.46
C VAL A 149 -0.07 -12.70 3.29
N VAL A 150 0.60 -12.26 4.33
CA VAL A 150 1.39 -13.16 5.20
C VAL A 150 0.68 -13.50 6.50
N ARG A 151 -0.37 -12.73 6.85
CA ARG A 151 -1.23 -13.03 8.00
C ARG A 151 -2.52 -12.22 7.93
N HIS A 152 -3.62 -12.83 8.34
CA HIS A 152 -4.89 -12.16 8.61
C HIS A 152 -5.43 -12.60 9.95
N GLU A 153 -5.70 -11.67 10.84
CA GLU A 153 -6.31 -11.94 12.13
C GLU A 153 -7.79 -11.58 12.12
N ARG A 154 -8.64 -12.49 12.60
CA ARG A 154 -10.11 -12.33 12.61
C ARG A 154 -10.62 -11.04 13.26
N ARG A 155 -9.80 -10.40 14.10
CA ARG A 155 -10.10 -9.11 14.72
C ARG A 155 -9.98 -7.91 13.77
N GLY A 156 -9.64 -8.14 12.50
CA GLY A 156 -9.45 -7.08 11.51
C GLY A 156 -8.01 -6.54 11.51
N LEU A 157 -7.03 -7.41 11.31
CA LEU A 157 -5.64 -7.02 11.13
C LEU A 157 -5.05 -7.87 10.00
N TYR A 158 -4.52 -7.19 8.98
CA TYR A 158 -3.85 -7.80 7.85
C TYR A 158 -2.37 -7.47 7.90
N TYR A 159 -1.54 -8.44 7.59
CA TYR A 159 -0.12 -8.25 7.33
C TYR A 159 0.14 -8.51 5.86
N LEU A 160 0.65 -7.50 5.18
CA LEU A 160 1.07 -7.59 3.78
C LEU A 160 2.58 -7.51 3.73
N CYS A 161 3.18 -8.28 2.82
CA CYS A 161 4.62 -8.26 2.56
C CYS A 161 4.86 -8.01 1.08
N ARG A 162 5.87 -7.21 0.75
CA ARG A 162 6.44 -7.09 -0.59
C ARG A 162 7.91 -6.76 -0.47
N LYS A 163 8.76 -7.53 -1.15
CA LYS A 163 10.23 -7.35 -1.10
C LYS A 163 10.79 -7.32 0.33
N ASN A 164 10.28 -8.20 1.19
CA ASN A 164 10.63 -8.32 2.61
C ASN A 164 10.33 -7.06 3.46
N GLU A 165 9.44 -6.18 3.00
CA GLU A 165 8.93 -5.06 3.77
C GLU A 165 7.46 -5.26 4.10
N TYR A 166 7.08 -4.92 5.32
CA TYR A 166 5.80 -5.32 5.91
C TYR A 166 4.89 -4.15 6.20
N PHE A 167 3.61 -4.31 5.85
CA PHE A 167 2.52 -3.43 6.28
C PHE A 167 1.63 -4.14 7.29
N LYS A 168 1.21 -3.41 8.32
CA LYS A 168 0.07 -3.78 9.16
C LYS A 168 -1.11 -2.90 8.79
N VAL A 169 -2.18 -3.53 8.31
CA VAL A 169 -3.43 -2.85 7.98
C VAL A 169 -4.45 -3.14 9.08
N PHE A 170 -4.75 -2.13 9.87
CA PHE A 170 -5.70 -2.19 10.99
C PHE A 170 -7.10 -1.82 10.50
N VAL A 171 -8.08 -2.68 10.76
CA VAL A 171 -9.49 -2.36 10.53
C VAL A 171 -10.05 -1.65 11.75
N LEU A 172 -10.54 -0.43 11.57
CA LEU A 172 -11.13 0.37 12.64
C LEU A 172 -12.62 0.06 12.76
N HIS A 173 -12.97 -0.72 13.77
CA HIS A 173 -14.35 -1.11 14.06
C HIS A 173 -15.09 -0.02 14.83
N LYS A 174 -16.26 0.38 14.35
CA LYS A 174 -17.12 1.32 15.06
C LYS A 174 -17.79 0.62 16.24
N ILE A 175 -17.58 1.13 17.45
CA ILE A 175 -18.16 0.59 18.68
C ILE A 175 -19.15 1.52 19.35
N SER A 176 -19.16 2.80 18.97
CA SER A 176 -20.18 3.80 19.31
C SER A 176 -20.28 4.84 18.21
N SER A 177 -21.17 5.83 18.35
CA SER A 177 -21.27 6.95 17.41
C SER A 177 -19.91 7.64 17.16
N ASP A 178 -19.11 7.75 18.22
CA ASP A 178 -17.97 8.66 18.27
C ASP A 178 -16.61 7.94 18.40
N ILE A 179 -16.62 6.61 18.56
CA ILE A 179 -15.40 5.86 18.88
C ILE A 179 -15.27 4.63 18.01
N ARG A 180 -14.05 4.43 17.52
CA ARG A 180 -13.59 3.22 16.82
C ARG A 180 -12.53 2.49 17.63
N HIS A 181 -12.40 1.19 17.38
CA HIS A 181 -11.45 0.29 18.01
C HIS A 181 -10.64 -0.46 16.93
N THR A 182 -9.34 -0.59 17.16
CA THR A 182 -8.40 -1.18 16.18
C THR A 182 -8.36 -2.71 16.17
N GLY A 183 -9.18 -3.38 16.98
CA GLY A 183 -9.02 -4.81 17.25
C GLY A 183 -7.86 -5.16 18.21
N GLY A 184 -6.99 -4.20 18.51
CA GLY A 184 -5.96 -4.26 19.57
C GLY A 184 -6.43 -3.61 20.86
N THR A 185 -5.59 -2.75 21.43
CA THR A 185 -5.86 -2.01 22.69
C THR A 185 -6.19 -0.54 22.47
N ASP A 186 -6.18 -0.10 21.21
CA ASP A 186 -6.24 1.32 20.87
C ASP A 186 -7.64 1.71 20.43
N PHE A 187 -8.06 2.86 20.92
CA PHE A 187 -9.32 3.51 20.58
C PHE A 187 -9.02 4.83 19.89
N ILE A 188 -9.84 5.15 18.90
CA ILE A 188 -9.71 6.37 18.11
C ILE A 188 -11.06 7.05 18.05
N HIS A 189 -11.12 8.36 18.32
CA HIS A 189 -12.33 9.13 18.08
C HIS A 189 -12.64 9.21 16.59
N GLU A 190 -13.92 9.06 16.25
CA GLU A 190 -14.45 9.11 14.87
C GLU A 190 -14.00 10.39 14.13
N LYS A 191 -13.95 11.54 14.84
CA LYS A 191 -13.54 12.83 14.28
C LYS A 191 -12.15 12.82 13.64
N TYR A 192 -11.23 11.95 14.11
CA TYR A 192 -9.86 11.87 13.60
C TYR A 192 -9.73 11.04 12.33
N VAL A 193 -10.77 10.30 11.94
CA VAL A 193 -10.79 9.50 10.71
C VAL A 193 -11.81 10.01 9.69
N GLN A 194 -12.63 11.00 10.04
CA GLN A 194 -13.57 11.65 9.15
C GLN A 194 -12.99 12.90 8.49
N ASN A 195 -12.30 13.74 9.28
CA ASN A 195 -11.71 14.98 8.80
C ASN A 195 -10.22 14.76 8.53
N LEU A 196 -9.89 14.49 7.29
CA LEU A 196 -8.55 14.15 6.85
C LEU A 196 -7.96 15.23 5.95
N LEU A 197 -6.66 15.43 6.06
CA LEU A 197 -5.84 16.26 5.17
C LEU A 197 -4.89 15.36 4.39
N LYS A 198 -4.56 15.76 3.19
CA LYS A 198 -3.49 15.12 2.41
C LYS A 198 -2.14 15.67 2.86
N TRP A 199 -1.31 14.78 3.38
CA TRP A 199 0.06 15.06 3.82
C TRP A 199 1.06 14.54 2.78
N ASP A 200 2.01 15.36 2.38
CA ASP A 200 3.10 14.93 1.50
C ASP A 200 4.20 14.22 2.28
N PHE A 201 4.31 12.93 2.06
CA PHE A 201 5.37 12.11 2.61
C PHE A 201 6.22 11.54 1.46
N GLU A 202 7.38 12.13 1.22
CA GLU A 202 8.32 11.72 0.16
C GLU A 202 7.64 11.64 -1.23
N GLY A 203 6.75 12.59 -1.52
CA GLY A 203 6.00 12.63 -2.77
C GLY A 203 4.81 11.66 -2.84
N ILE A 204 4.42 11.06 -1.71
CA ILE A 204 3.23 10.21 -1.57
C ILE A 204 2.22 10.93 -0.69
N TYR A 205 0.98 11.09 -1.16
CA TYR A 205 -0.06 11.76 -0.40
C TYR A 205 -0.76 10.80 0.54
N LEU A 206 -0.59 11.03 1.84
CA LEU A 206 -1.20 10.24 2.88
C LEU A 206 -2.37 10.99 3.52
N ASN A 207 -3.43 10.27 3.89
CA ASN A 207 -4.53 10.86 4.64
C ASN A 207 -4.16 10.92 6.12
N VAL A 208 -4.05 12.11 6.67
CA VAL A 208 -3.78 12.31 8.11
C VAL A 208 -4.92 13.07 8.76
N PRO A 209 -5.17 12.87 10.06
CA PRO A 209 -6.18 13.67 10.78
C PRO A 209 -5.93 15.18 10.61
N ALA A 210 -6.98 15.96 10.34
CA ALA A 210 -6.86 17.41 10.24
C ALA A 210 -6.30 18.05 11.54
N ASN A 211 -6.66 17.47 12.68
CA ASN A 211 -6.17 17.88 14.01
C ASN A 211 -5.15 16.84 14.52
N VAL A 212 -4.10 16.57 13.74
CA VAL A 212 -3.14 15.50 14.06
C VAL A 212 -2.40 15.71 15.37
N ASP A 213 -2.06 16.94 15.73
CA ASP A 213 -1.41 17.26 17.03
C ASP A 213 -2.32 16.95 18.22
N GLU A 214 -3.59 17.30 18.12
CA GLU A 214 -4.59 16.98 19.11
C GLU A 214 -4.71 15.46 19.27
N TYR A 215 -4.81 14.74 18.17
CA TYR A 215 -4.86 13.28 18.16
C TYR A 215 -3.64 12.64 18.80
N LEU A 216 -2.43 13.03 18.37
CA LEU A 216 -1.19 12.47 18.87
C LEU A 216 -0.95 12.82 20.35
N THR A 217 -1.29 14.04 20.77
CA THR A 217 -1.21 14.45 22.20
C THR A 217 -2.20 13.68 23.06
N PHE A 218 -3.41 13.48 22.56
CA PHE A 218 -4.40 12.67 23.26
C PHE A 218 -3.94 11.24 23.43
N GLN A 219 -3.44 10.62 22.34
CA GLN A 219 -3.09 9.20 22.31
C GLN A 219 -1.76 8.89 23.02
N TYR A 220 -0.77 9.77 22.92
CA TYR A 220 0.61 9.50 23.32
C TYR A 220 1.20 10.51 24.32
N GLY A 221 0.46 11.56 24.67
CA GLY A 221 0.96 12.62 25.54
C GLY A 221 2.04 13.46 24.86
N ASN A 222 3.24 13.51 25.41
CA ASN A 222 4.37 14.26 24.80
C ASN A 222 5.02 13.45 23.67
N TRP A 223 4.34 13.35 22.54
CA TRP A 223 4.79 12.59 21.36
C TRP A 223 5.94 13.27 20.59
N VAL A 224 6.19 14.55 20.84
CA VAL A 224 7.24 15.33 20.17
C VAL A 224 8.63 14.85 20.60
N VAL A 225 8.78 14.44 21.86
CA VAL A 225 10.04 13.92 22.38
C VAL A 225 10.16 12.43 22.04
N PRO A 226 11.23 12.00 21.34
CA PRO A 226 11.43 10.58 21.04
C PRO A 226 11.60 9.76 22.33
N GLU A 227 10.72 8.80 22.57
CA GLU A 227 10.96 7.73 23.53
C GLU A 227 11.41 6.49 22.76
N GLU A 228 12.68 6.13 22.86
CA GLU A 228 13.19 4.87 22.33
C GLU A 228 12.74 3.72 23.24
N LYS A 229 11.60 3.14 22.92
CA LYS A 229 11.20 1.86 23.52
C LYS A 229 11.69 0.72 22.63
N HIS A 230 12.87 0.19 22.94
CA HIS A 230 13.31 -1.07 22.35
C HIS A 230 12.40 -2.20 22.83
N PHE A 231 11.48 -2.62 21.96
CA PHE A 231 10.63 -3.77 22.24
C PHE A 231 11.39 -5.04 21.87
N SER A 232 12.35 -5.43 22.69
CA SER A 232 12.96 -6.74 22.61
C SER A 232 12.22 -7.68 23.56
N LEU A 233 11.49 -8.64 22.98
CA LEU A 233 10.91 -9.72 23.76
C LEU A 233 12.02 -10.75 24.05
N ASN A 234 12.20 -11.14 25.32
CA ASN A 234 13.02 -12.31 25.64
C ASN A 234 12.38 -13.58 25.03
N LYS A 235 13.16 -14.66 24.89
CA LYS A 235 12.70 -15.91 24.26
C LYS A 235 11.38 -16.44 24.86
N PHE A 236 11.21 -16.33 26.16
CA PHE A 236 10.01 -16.78 26.85
C PHE A 236 8.77 -15.95 26.44
N ASN A 237 8.89 -14.64 26.37
CA ASN A 237 7.80 -13.75 25.93
C ASN A 237 7.47 -13.92 24.44
N GLN A 238 8.44 -14.28 23.61
CA GLN A 238 8.21 -14.65 22.21
C GLN A 238 7.36 -15.92 22.11
N CYS A 239 7.70 -16.97 22.88
CA CYS A 239 6.89 -18.18 22.97
C CYS A 239 5.45 -17.90 23.33
N PHE A 240 5.26 -17.09 24.36
CA PHE A 240 3.92 -16.74 24.82
C PHE A 240 3.15 -15.92 23.78
N HIS A 241 3.85 -15.07 23.05
CA HIS A 241 3.27 -14.32 21.94
C HIS A 241 2.78 -15.24 20.82
N TRP A 242 3.58 -16.22 20.42
CA TRP A 242 3.19 -17.20 19.39
C TRP A 242 2.04 -18.07 19.84
N LEU A 243 2.07 -18.57 21.08
CA LEU A 243 0.96 -19.34 21.63
C LEU A 243 -0.34 -18.55 21.60
N LYS A 244 -0.27 -17.26 21.98
CA LYS A 244 -1.43 -16.36 21.92
C LYS A 244 -1.93 -16.19 20.50
N MET A 245 -1.05 -15.98 19.53
CA MET A 245 -1.41 -15.83 18.12
C MET A 245 -2.06 -17.12 17.58
N TRP A 246 -1.45 -18.26 17.88
CA TRP A 246 -1.98 -19.57 17.48
C TRP A 246 -3.36 -19.83 18.08
N LEU A 247 -3.55 -19.57 19.37
CA LEU A 247 -4.86 -19.69 20.03
C LEU A 247 -5.90 -18.74 19.37
N GLN A 248 -5.52 -17.52 19.02
CA GLN A 248 -6.42 -16.60 18.33
C GLN A 248 -6.88 -17.12 16.97
N ASP A 249 -6.06 -17.89 16.28
CA ASP A 249 -6.38 -18.44 14.97
C ASP A 249 -7.27 -19.71 15.07
N HIS A 250 -7.08 -20.51 16.15
CA HIS A 250 -7.68 -21.85 16.26
C HIS A 250 -8.88 -21.94 17.24
N LEU A 251 -9.12 -20.89 18.04
CA LEU A 251 -10.30 -20.88 18.92
C LEU A 251 -11.59 -20.90 18.09
N PRO A 252 -12.62 -21.69 18.50
CA PRO A 252 -13.96 -21.59 17.91
C PRO A 252 -14.48 -20.16 17.92
N ASP A 253 -15.20 -19.76 16.89
CA ASP A 253 -15.68 -18.38 16.72
C ASP A 253 -16.48 -17.88 17.93
N THR A 254 -17.33 -18.72 18.51
CA THR A 254 -18.11 -18.37 19.68
C THR A 254 -17.24 -17.96 20.87
N ILE A 255 -16.17 -18.72 21.14
CA ILE A 255 -15.23 -18.44 22.23
C ILE A 255 -14.35 -17.23 21.89
N TYR A 256 -13.86 -17.16 20.66
CA TYR A 256 -13.01 -16.07 20.21
C TYR A 256 -13.73 -14.72 20.28
N TYR A 257 -14.94 -14.62 19.76
CA TYR A 257 -15.69 -13.37 19.73
C TYR A 257 -16.16 -12.94 21.13
N GLU A 258 -16.50 -13.87 22.02
CA GLU A 258 -16.80 -13.53 23.41
C GLU A 258 -15.57 -13.01 24.16
N TRP A 259 -14.42 -13.66 23.97
CA TRP A 259 -13.13 -13.19 24.48
C TRP A 259 -12.79 -11.79 23.95
N LEU A 260 -12.95 -11.57 22.65
CA LEU A 260 -12.70 -10.28 22.01
C LEU A 260 -13.61 -9.19 22.55
N LYS A 261 -14.88 -9.47 22.76
CA LYS A 261 -15.87 -8.56 23.34
C LYS A 261 -15.50 -8.15 24.77
N GLN A 262 -15.08 -9.12 25.59
CA GLN A 262 -14.63 -8.82 26.96
C GLN A 262 -13.40 -7.91 26.97
N HIS A 263 -12.43 -8.18 26.11
CA HIS A 263 -11.24 -7.33 25.97
C HIS A 263 -11.61 -5.92 25.52
N ARG A 264 -12.43 -5.78 24.49
CA ARG A 264 -12.90 -4.47 24.00
C ARG A 264 -13.65 -3.70 25.10
N THR A 265 -14.49 -4.37 25.88
CA THR A 265 -15.21 -3.73 26.97
C THR A 265 -14.25 -3.22 28.07
N LYS A 266 -13.22 -4.02 28.40
CA LYS A 266 -12.21 -3.63 29.39
C LYS A 266 -11.36 -2.46 28.88
N ASP A 267 -10.93 -2.53 27.64
CA ASP A 267 -10.13 -1.47 27.03
C ASP A 267 -10.95 -0.17 26.89
N PHE A 268 -12.24 -0.27 26.55
CA PHE A 268 -13.13 0.88 26.48
C PHE A 268 -13.30 1.58 27.85
N LYS A 269 -13.43 0.82 28.94
CA LYS A 269 -13.48 1.40 30.27
C LYS A 269 -12.20 2.19 30.60
N ARG A 270 -11.03 1.64 30.26
CA ARG A 270 -9.74 2.32 30.44
C ARG A 270 -9.64 3.59 29.60
N PHE A 271 -10.04 3.52 28.34
CA PHE A 271 -10.07 4.67 27.45
C PHE A 271 -10.99 5.76 27.96
N LYS A 272 -12.20 5.41 28.43
CA LYS A 272 -13.13 6.37 29.05
C LYS A 272 -12.51 7.03 30.25
N THR A 273 -11.89 6.26 31.15
CA THR A 273 -11.18 6.83 32.33
C THR A 273 -10.06 7.78 31.89
N LEU A 274 -9.35 7.47 30.84
CA LEU A 274 -8.31 8.34 30.25
C LEU A 274 -8.92 9.64 29.73
N CYS A 275 -10.02 9.56 28.98
CA CYS A 275 -10.75 10.73 28.47
C CYS A 275 -11.23 11.64 29.65
N ASP A 276 -11.82 11.03 30.66
CA ASP A 276 -12.32 11.73 31.85
C ASP A 276 -11.18 12.40 32.64
N SER A 277 -10.02 11.74 32.75
CA SER A 277 -8.85 12.25 33.48
C SER A 277 -8.08 13.36 32.77
N LYS A 278 -8.09 13.37 31.45
CA LYS A 278 -7.36 14.36 30.61
C LYS A 278 -8.24 15.53 30.19
N GLY A 279 -9.54 15.48 30.48
CA GLY A 279 -10.49 16.40 29.86
C GLY A 279 -10.54 16.20 28.33
N CYS A 280 -11.31 16.99 27.62
CA CYS A 280 -11.19 17.03 26.14
C CYS A 280 -9.77 17.43 25.77
N PRO A 281 -9.15 16.80 24.78
CA PRO A 281 -7.80 17.13 24.36
C PRO A 281 -7.68 18.63 24.10
N LEU A 282 -6.69 19.25 24.76
CA LEU A 282 -6.43 20.67 24.57
C LEU A 282 -5.87 20.86 23.15
N PRO A 283 -6.43 21.78 22.36
CA PRO A 283 -5.86 22.10 21.07
C PRO A 283 -4.46 22.66 21.30
N LEU A 284 -3.45 21.99 20.76
CA LEU A 284 -2.12 22.55 20.67
C LEU A 284 -2.14 23.60 19.56
N ASN A 285 -1.68 24.81 19.89
CA ASN A 285 -1.52 25.92 18.94
C ASN A 285 -0.36 25.65 17.96
N VAL A 286 -0.42 24.55 17.22
CA VAL A 286 0.43 24.32 16.07
C VAL A 286 -0.41 24.56 14.84
N GLU A 287 -0.20 25.71 14.21
CA GLU A 287 -0.83 26.04 12.94
C GLU A 287 -0.34 25.10 11.82
N LEU A 288 -1.03 23.96 11.66
CA LEU A 288 -0.89 23.10 10.48
C LEU A 288 -1.38 23.80 9.19
N SER A 289 -1.94 25.00 9.32
CA SER A 289 -2.48 25.82 8.23
C SER A 289 -1.45 26.19 7.13
N ASN A 290 -0.15 26.08 7.40
CA ASN A 290 0.90 26.37 6.43
C ASN A 290 1.33 25.16 5.60
N MET A 291 0.79 23.96 5.84
CA MET A 291 1.10 22.79 5.06
C MET A 291 0.15 22.69 3.87
N LYS A 292 0.53 23.34 2.78
CA LYS A 292 -0.22 23.20 1.52
C LYS A 292 -0.13 21.75 1.07
N PRO A 293 -1.26 21.08 0.79
CA PRO A 293 -1.25 19.74 0.18
C PRO A 293 -0.48 19.86 -1.14
N ARG A 294 0.57 19.07 -1.30
CA ARG A 294 1.31 18.99 -2.56
C ARG A 294 0.40 18.31 -3.59
N LYS A 295 0.12 19.00 -4.69
CA LYS A 295 -0.57 18.40 -5.82
C LYS A 295 0.25 17.22 -6.36
N TYR A 296 -0.41 16.12 -6.75
CA TYR A 296 0.24 15.10 -7.56
C TYR A 296 0.96 15.75 -8.73
N LYS A 297 2.24 15.43 -8.90
CA LYS A 297 2.99 15.90 -10.06
C LYS A 297 2.51 15.11 -11.27
N LYS A 298 1.64 15.72 -12.06
CA LYS A 298 1.04 15.12 -13.24
C LYS A 298 2.00 15.26 -14.43
N VAL A 299 2.30 14.16 -15.05
CA VAL A 299 3.12 14.07 -16.26
C VAL A 299 2.22 13.82 -17.45
N PHE A 300 2.41 14.56 -18.50
CA PHE A 300 1.63 14.47 -19.72
C PHE A 300 2.53 14.12 -20.91
N THR A 301 2.12 13.16 -21.72
CA THR A 301 2.81 12.79 -22.96
C THR A 301 1.81 12.44 -24.05
N VAL A 302 2.19 12.65 -25.29
CA VAL A 302 1.32 12.44 -26.46
C VAL A 302 2.01 11.60 -27.53
N GLY A 303 1.23 10.88 -28.34
CA GLY A 303 1.76 10.14 -29.47
C GLY A 303 0.71 9.40 -30.28
N VAL A 304 1.13 8.82 -31.40
CA VAL A 304 0.26 8.01 -32.27
C VAL A 304 0.09 6.59 -31.72
N TYR A 305 1.17 5.95 -31.31
CA TYR A 305 1.22 4.62 -30.70
C TYR A 305 0.54 3.49 -31.51
N ASP A 306 0.59 3.57 -32.83
CA ASP A 306 -0.08 2.61 -33.74
C ASP A 306 0.45 1.18 -33.59
N LEU A 307 1.79 1.01 -33.54
CA LEU A 307 2.45 -0.23 -33.19
C LEU A 307 3.12 -0.09 -31.83
N LEU A 308 2.41 -0.51 -30.79
CA LEU A 308 2.95 -0.48 -29.45
C LEU A 308 4.14 -1.45 -29.33
N HIS A 309 5.27 -0.95 -28.81
CA HIS A 309 6.50 -1.73 -28.65
C HIS A 309 7.25 -1.33 -27.38
N LYS A 310 8.30 -2.07 -27.02
CA LYS A 310 9.13 -1.85 -25.83
C LYS A 310 9.56 -0.39 -25.67
N GLY A 311 9.88 0.31 -26.75
CA GLY A 311 10.30 1.72 -26.71
C GLY A 311 9.24 2.65 -26.11
N HIS A 312 7.95 2.42 -26.41
CA HIS A 312 6.85 3.17 -25.82
C HIS A 312 6.68 2.85 -24.32
N VAL A 313 6.76 1.57 -23.96
CA VAL A 313 6.67 1.14 -22.55
C VAL A 313 7.79 1.75 -21.72
N GLU A 314 9.02 1.80 -22.24
CA GLU A 314 10.16 2.43 -21.60
C GLU A 314 9.99 3.96 -21.47
N LEU A 315 9.39 4.62 -22.48
CA LEU A 315 9.03 6.02 -22.37
C LEU A 315 8.08 6.26 -21.19
N TYR A 316 7.02 5.44 -21.09
CA TYR A 316 6.05 5.56 -20.00
C TYR A 316 6.67 5.28 -18.63
N ARG A 317 7.55 4.27 -18.53
CA ARG A 317 8.29 3.98 -17.29
C ARG A 317 9.15 5.16 -16.85
N ARG A 318 9.87 5.79 -17.79
CA ARG A 318 10.71 6.96 -17.51
C ARG A 318 9.87 8.18 -17.19
N ALA A 319 8.79 8.42 -17.94
CA ALA A 319 7.83 9.51 -17.67
C ALA A 319 7.21 9.38 -16.27
N LYS A 320 6.85 8.14 -15.85
CA LYS A 320 6.38 7.85 -14.49
C LYS A 320 7.43 8.14 -13.42
N GLY A 321 8.72 8.10 -13.75
CA GLY A 321 9.81 8.52 -12.86
C GLY A 321 9.96 10.03 -12.72
N VAL A 322 9.32 10.84 -13.59
CA VAL A 322 9.34 12.30 -13.54
C VAL A 322 8.22 12.85 -12.65
N GLY A 323 7.14 12.08 -12.44
CA GLY A 323 6.02 12.49 -11.59
C GLY A 323 5.13 11.33 -11.17
N ASP A 324 4.10 11.64 -10.40
CA ASP A 324 3.28 10.66 -9.69
C ASP A 324 2.10 10.13 -10.50
N TYR A 325 1.65 10.86 -11.52
CA TYR A 325 0.47 10.56 -12.32
C TYR A 325 0.77 10.77 -13.81
N LEU A 326 0.69 9.71 -14.62
CA LEU A 326 1.00 9.77 -16.05
C LEU A 326 -0.26 9.76 -16.89
N ILE A 327 -0.47 10.84 -17.62
CA ILE A 327 -1.53 11.01 -18.62
C ILE A 327 -0.91 10.78 -20.01
N VAL A 328 -1.46 9.84 -20.76
CA VAL A 328 -1.03 9.54 -22.13
C VAL A 328 -2.14 9.91 -23.10
N ALA A 329 -1.86 10.82 -24.01
CA ALA A 329 -2.80 11.17 -25.07
C ALA A 329 -2.48 10.42 -26.38
N VAL A 330 -3.50 9.78 -26.93
CA VAL A 330 -3.44 9.03 -28.20
C VAL A 330 -4.02 9.89 -29.31
N GLN A 331 -3.27 10.09 -30.39
CA GLN A 331 -3.75 10.90 -31.51
C GLN A 331 -4.90 10.20 -32.22
N ASP A 332 -5.94 10.96 -32.50
CA ASP A 332 -7.11 10.46 -33.24
C ASP A 332 -6.75 9.99 -34.64
N SER A 333 -7.30 8.84 -35.09
CA SER A 333 -6.99 8.23 -36.38
C SER A 333 -7.46 9.08 -37.54
N ASP A 334 -8.66 9.64 -37.47
CA ASP A 334 -9.21 10.45 -38.55
C ASP A 334 -8.42 11.74 -38.71
N PHE A 335 -7.94 12.30 -37.61
CA PHE A 335 -7.07 13.46 -37.62
C PHE A 335 -5.70 13.16 -38.25
N ILE A 336 -5.10 12.01 -37.95
CA ILE A 336 -3.84 11.56 -38.57
C ILE A 336 -4.02 11.49 -40.10
N LEU A 337 -5.08 10.87 -40.58
CA LEU A 337 -5.38 10.68 -42.00
C LEU A 337 -5.66 12.01 -42.71
N LYS A 338 -6.27 12.98 -42.01
CA LYS A 338 -6.48 14.33 -42.55
C LYS A 338 -5.17 15.04 -42.90
N TYR A 339 -4.15 14.92 -42.06
CA TYR A 339 -2.84 15.59 -42.27
C TYR A 339 -1.84 14.72 -43.03
N LYS A 340 -1.99 13.41 -42.98
CA LYS A 340 -1.17 12.42 -43.70
C LYS A 340 -2.04 11.37 -44.37
N PRO A 341 -2.69 11.70 -45.51
CA PRO A 341 -3.63 10.79 -46.18
C PRO A 341 -3.02 9.46 -46.60
N THR A 342 -1.70 9.42 -46.76
CA THR A 342 -0.95 8.19 -47.10
C THR A 342 -0.49 7.39 -45.88
N ALA A 343 -0.79 7.88 -44.66
CA ALA A 343 -0.41 7.16 -43.44
C ALA A 343 -1.23 5.86 -43.33
N LYS A 344 -0.55 4.75 -43.10
CA LYS A 344 -1.22 3.48 -42.76
C LYS A 344 -1.27 3.34 -41.25
N VAL A 345 -2.44 3.67 -40.69
CA VAL A 345 -2.76 3.44 -39.28
C VAL A 345 -3.41 2.06 -39.21
N LEU A 346 -2.82 1.14 -38.47
CA LEU A 346 -3.24 -0.27 -38.41
C LEU A 346 -4.31 -0.50 -37.35
N ASN A 347 -4.15 0.15 -36.20
CA ASN A 347 -5.04 -0.01 -35.06
C ASN A 347 -5.96 1.22 -34.93
N SER A 348 -7.23 0.99 -34.60
CA SER A 348 -8.17 2.07 -34.35
C SER A 348 -7.72 2.93 -33.15
N THR A 349 -8.26 4.14 -33.02
CA THR A 349 -7.98 4.99 -31.84
C THR A 349 -8.34 4.26 -30.54
N GLU A 350 -9.46 3.55 -30.51
CA GLU A 350 -9.91 2.82 -29.31
C GLU A 350 -9.02 1.61 -28.99
N ASP A 351 -8.57 0.85 -29.97
CA ASP A 351 -7.64 -0.25 -29.75
C ASP A 351 -6.31 0.23 -29.17
N ARG A 352 -5.78 1.34 -29.70
CA ARG A 352 -4.55 1.95 -29.18
C ARG A 352 -4.71 2.45 -27.76
N LYS A 353 -5.84 3.09 -27.43
CA LYS A 353 -6.18 3.50 -26.06
C LYS A 353 -6.28 2.30 -25.14
N PHE A 354 -6.95 1.22 -25.57
CA PHE A 354 -7.10 0.01 -24.78
C PHE A 354 -5.75 -0.61 -24.42
N MET A 355 -4.87 -0.76 -25.41
CA MET A 355 -3.51 -1.32 -25.20
C MET A 355 -2.68 -0.44 -24.22
N ILE A 356 -2.73 0.88 -24.39
CA ILE A 356 -1.98 1.80 -23.53
C ILE A 356 -2.53 1.81 -22.12
N LYS A 357 -3.86 1.78 -21.95
CA LYS A 357 -4.51 1.72 -20.64
C LYS A 357 -4.15 0.46 -19.86
N SER A 358 -3.77 -0.62 -20.55
CA SER A 358 -3.34 -1.89 -19.94
C SER A 358 -1.89 -1.85 -19.43
N ILE A 359 -1.14 -0.75 -19.69
CA ILE A 359 0.24 -0.62 -19.25
C ILE A 359 0.29 -0.08 -17.82
N ARG A 360 0.96 -0.80 -16.92
CA ARG A 360 1.06 -0.49 -15.48
C ARG A 360 1.55 0.93 -15.13
N TYR A 361 2.29 1.57 -16.02
CA TYR A 361 2.86 2.90 -15.78
C TYR A 361 1.90 4.04 -16.13
N VAL A 362 0.79 3.75 -16.81
CA VAL A 362 -0.16 4.73 -17.30
C VAL A 362 -1.37 4.80 -16.38
N ASP A 363 -1.68 5.99 -15.88
CA ASP A 363 -2.80 6.22 -14.98
C ASP A 363 -4.06 6.65 -15.75
N GLU A 364 -3.87 7.44 -16.81
CA GLU A 364 -4.98 7.97 -17.61
C GLU A 364 -4.64 7.95 -19.09
N VAL A 365 -5.64 7.61 -19.92
CA VAL A 365 -5.52 7.66 -21.39
C VAL A 365 -6.62 8.51 -21.97
N ILE A 366 -6.25 9.51 -22.74
CA ILE A 366 -7.16 10.41 -23.42
C ILE A 366 -6.91 10.42 -24.93
N THR A 367 -7.81 11.00 -25.70
CA THR A 367 -7.64 11.21 -27.15
C THR A 367 -7.31 12.66 -27.42
N TYR A 368 -6.46 12.95 -28.42
CA TYR A 368 -6.18 14.31 -28.86
C TYR A 368 -6.13 14.40 -30.38
N THR A 369 -6.28 15.60 -30.88
CA THR A 369 -6.09 15.98 -32.28
C THR A 369 -4.78 16.73 -32.48
N ASP A 370 -4.72 17.97 -32.00
CA ASP A 370 -3.55 18.83 -32.08
C ASP A 370 -2.80 18.91 -30.75
N VAL A 371 -1.47 18.75 -30.76
CA VAL A 371 -0.67 18.76 -29.54
C VAL A 371 -0.66 20.15 -28.87
N ASP A 372 -0.64 21.20 -29.65
CA ASP A 372 -0.66 22.59 -29.18
C ASP A 372 -2.00 23.04 -28.61
N LYS A 373 -3.09 22.33 -28.91
CA LYS A 373 -4.39 22.55 -28.27
C LYS A 373 -4.51 21.75 -26.99
N ILE A 374 -4.22 20.45 -27.02
CA ILE A 374 -4.42 19.57 -25.88
C ILE A 374 -3.59 19.98 -24.67
N VAL A 375 -2.38 20.53 -24.84
CA VAL A 375 -1.56 21.04 -23.71
C VAL A 375 -2.23 22.22 -22.98
N GLN A 376 -3.16 22.91 -23.62
CA GLN A 376 -3.92 24.02 -23.02
C GLN A 376 -5.17 23.56 -22.27
N GLU A 377 -5.68 22.37 -22.60
CA GLU A 377 -6.94 21.82 -22.08
C GLU A 377 -6.72 20.94 -20.86
N ILE A 378 -5.53 20.31 -20.73
CA ILE A 378 -5.25 19.31 -19.71
C ILE A 378 -4.51 19.91 -18.52
N ASP A 379 -4.94 19.56 -17.31
CA ASP A 379 -4.21 19.92 -16.10
C ASP A 379 -3.04 18.96 -15.88
N PHE A 380 -1.82 19.42 -16.10
CA PHE A 380 -0.56 18.71 -15.87
C PHE A 380 0.51 19.67 -15.32
N ASP A 381 1.60 19.10 -14.79
CA ASP A 381 2.74 19.85 -14.27
C ASP A 381 3.97 19.75 -15.20
N VAL A 382 4.15 18.59 -15.85
CA VAL A 382 5.31 18.31 -16.71
C VAL A 382 4.87 17.73 -18.05
N PHE A 383 5.25 18.38 -19.14
CA PHE A 383 5.09 17.83 -20.48
C PHE A 383 6.33 17.04 -20.88
N VAL A 384 6.13 15.76 -21.25
CA VAL A 384 7.21 14.87 -21.65
C VAL A 384 7.11 14.55 -23.12
N THR A 385 8.22 14.73 -23.84
CA THR A 385 8.32 14.42 -25.26
C THR A 385 9.50 13.46 -25.55
N GLY A 386 9.44 12.80 -26.69
CA GLY A 386 10.59 12.10 -27.26
C GLY A 386 11.44 13.03 -28.14
N PRO A 387 12.70 12.66 -28.44
CA PRO A 387 13.59 13.48 -29.27
C PRO A 387 13.10 13.65 -30.71
N ASP A 388 12.25 12.78 -31.20
CA ASP A 388 11.67 12.83 -32.57
C ASP A 388 10.42 13.74 -32.65
N GLN A 389 9.95 14.24 -31.53
CA GLN A 389 8.74 15.06 -31.41
C GLN A 389 9.09 16.55 -31.46
N CYS A 390 9.61 17.02 -32.61
CA CYS A 390 10.17 18.35 -32.77
C CYS A 390 9.49 19.22 -33.87
N HIS A 391 8.38 18.75 -34.46
CA HIS A 391 7.66 19.55 -35.48
C HIS A 391 6.97 20.79 -34.86
N ALA A 392 6.51 21.72 -35.70
CA ALA A 392 5.98 23.04 -35.30
C ALA A 392 4.90 22.98 -34.20
N GLY A 393 4.02 21.97 -34.19
CA GLY A 393 3.02 21.77 -33.15
C GLY A 393 3.63 21.51 -31.78
N PHE A 394 4.70 20.68 -31.70
CA PHE A 394 5.42 20.46 -30.44
C PHE A 394 6.18 21.69 -29.97
N GLN A 395 6.76 22.45 -30.91
CA GLN A 395 7.44 23.69 -30.54
C GLN A 395 6.45 24.70 -29.91
N ARG A 396 5.25 24.86 -30.48
CA ARG A 396 4.21 25.70 -29.90
C ARG A 396 3.72 25.16 -28.54
N ALA A 397 3.59 23.85 -28.41
CA ALA A 397 3.20 23.24 -27.15
C ALA A 397 4.25 23.48 -26.03
N ILE A 398 5.54 23.38 -26.38
CA ILE A 398 6.64 23.66 -25.46
C ILE A 398 6.66 25.16 -25.09
N GLN A 399 6.55 26.04 -26.07
CA GLN A 399 6.47 27.49 -25.84
C GLN A 399 5.31 27.82 -24.90
N TRP A 400 4.12 27.27 -25.14
CA TRP A 400 2.98 27.45 -24.25
C TRP A 400 3.28 26.97 -22.81
N CYS A 401 3.97 25.84 -22.65
CA CYS A 401 4.38 25.37 -21.33
C CYS A 401 5.27 26.39 -20.61
N GLU A 402 6.26 26.95 -21.30
CA GLU A 402 7.15 27.96 -20.75
C GLU A 402 6.41 29.25 -20.35
N GLU A 403 5.50 29.73 -21.20
CA GLU A 403 4.68 30.92 -20.95
C GLU A 403 3.69 30.74 -19.78
N ASN A 404 3.26 29.50 -19.50
CA ASN A 404 2.27 29.18 -18.47
C ASN A 404 2.88 28.51 -17.22
N GLY A 405 4.21 28.56 -17.04
CA GLY A 405 4.90 28.06 -15.85
C GLY A 405 4.82 26.54 -15.69
N LYS A 406 4.59 25.80 -16.80
CA LYS A 406 4.65 24.35 -16.82
C LYS A 406 6.06 23.88 -17.14
N SER A 407 6.47 22.80 -16.51
CA SER A 407 7.76 22.18 -16.84
C SER A 407 7.64 21.31 -18.08
N TRP A 408 8.75 21.14 -18.80
CA TRP A 408 8.83 20.17 -19.88
C TRP A 408 10.19 19.49 -19.91
N THR A 409 10.26 18.31 -20.51
CA THR A 409 11.51 17.54 -20.66
C THR A 409 11.46 16.60 -21.84
N ILE A 410 12.63 16.36 -22.43
CA ILE A 410 12.81 15.36 -23.50
C ILE A 410 13.40 14.10 -22.87
N LEU A 411 12.71 12.98 -22.99
CA LEU A 411 13.24 11.70 -22.55
C LEU A 411 14.00 10.99 -23.68
N PRO A 412 15.13 10.36 -23.37
CA PRO A 412 15.94 9.70 -24.38
C PRO A 412 15.20 8.53 -25.02
N ARG A 413 15.49 8.28 -26.29
CA ARG A 413 14.93 7.16 -27.04
C ARG A 413 15.48 5.82 -26.53
N THR A 414 14.66 4.78 -26.63
CA THR A 414 15.12 3.41 -26.43
C THR A 414 15.78 2.92 -27.69
N GLU A 415 17.06 2.53 -27.59
CA GLU A 415 17.82 2.03 -28.74
C GLU A 415 17.28 0.68 -29.27
N GLY A 416 17.55 0.43 -30.54
CA GLY A 416 17.27 -0.86 -31.19
C GLY A 416 15.81 -1.11 -31.58
N ILE A 417 14.86 -0.18 -31.28
CA ILE A 417 13.46 -0.39 -31.64
C ILE A 417 12.75 0.92 -32.03
N SER A 418 11.98 0.85 -33.13
CA SER A 418 11.10 1.93 -33.57
C SER A 418 9.92 1.39 -34.35
N THR A 419 8.82 2.14 -34.38
CA THR A 419 7.66 1.84 -35.23
C THR A 419 8.08 1.71 -36.70
N THR A 420 9.00 2.54 -37.17
CA THR A 420 9.52 2.50 -38.56
C THR A 420 10.28 1.21 -38.83
N SER A 421 11.20 0.80 -37.95
CA SER A 421 11.93 -0.45 -38.10
C SER A 421 11.01 -1.67 -38.07
N LEU A 422 9.99 -1.67 -37.22
CA LEU A 422 8.98 -2.75 -37.21
C LEU A 422 8.19 -2.82 -38.52
N LYS A 423 7.75 -1.67 -39.04
CA LYS A 423 7.03 -1.62 -40.34
C LYS A 423 7.89 -2.14 -41.52
N VAL A 424 9.20 -1.86 -41.51
CA VAL A 424 10.13 -2.39 -42.50
C VAL A 424 10.27 -3.90 -42.36
N LEU A 425 10.43 -4.41 -41.14
CA LEU A 425 10.51 -5.87 -40.90
C LEU A 425 9.25 -6.59 -41.35
N ILE A 426 8.07 -6.10 -40.97
CA ILE A 426 6.78 -6.71 -41.37
C ILE A 426 6.61 -6.69 -42.91
N LYS A 427 7.09 -5.63 -43.59
CA LYS A 427 6.98 -5.53 -45.03
C LYS A 427 7.92 -6.52 -45.77
N ASN A 428 8.99 -6.93 -45.13
CA ASN A 428 9.99 -7.84 -45.71
C ASN A 428 9.76 -9.32 -45.32
N MET A 429 8.75 -9.60 -44.48
CA MET A 429 8.22 -10.94 -44.17
C MET A 429 7.15 -11.33 -45.17
#